data_42e5b5bdc3e4df655b6dd0eaa57439ab
#
_entry.id   42e5b5bdc3e4df655b6dd0eaa57439ab
#
_cell.length_a   1.000
_cell.length_b   1.000
_cell.length_c   1.000
_cell.angle_alpha   90.00
_cell.angle_beta   90.00
_cell.angle_gamma   90.00
#
_symmetry.space_group_name_H-M   'P 1'
#
loop_
_entity.id
_entity.type
_entity.pdbx_description
1 polymer ?
#
loop_
_entity_poly.entity_id
_entity_poly.type
_entity_poly.pdbx_seq_one_letter_code
_entity_poly.pdbx_strand_id
1 'polypeptide(L)'
;MDFGLDKQQAEMIAAFKAFGEATFTPENVAQWCRDQGLPDEVVKEFAELYFSFDNLSDEHKLRHSNMTQTLILEELSRCAGATLPFQNELFNIQIMGGFADEVVFHRVIEDYRSTGRLMFSLGVSEPNAGSDSMSMTTNVQTRDGILYLNGQKTYVNNGEYAPSILVAAIDRDQQKPSKYPPLTFWLIPSNLPGIRAIPIDKMGQSMVPFASLSFDDVPLKPEWRLRGNNGGFKQLFQLLECGRVFTCASCLGMAQAAMEDATRYAKNRTAFGRPIAQFQQIEQMLTDMEISLTTMRSMLYQAAWDIKHDRPEKRLSVALMKRYIPKTATEVASNAMQILGGQGYTESARAARIWEDCRGNQIAEGTDQIMVYIAAPLIMEKYCKN
;
A
#
# COMPACT_ATOMS: atom_id res chain seq x y z
N MET A 1 -14.78 -21.31 -3.93
CA MET A 1 -13.67 -20.71 -3.18
C MET A 1 -14.04 -20.77 -1.72
N ASP A 2 -13.17 -21.28 -0.90
CA ASP A 2 -13.30 -21.21 0.54
C ASP A 2 -12.42 -20.06 1.03
N PHE A 3 -13.03 -19.02 1.58
CA PHE A 3 -12.36 -17.90 2.21
C PHE A 3 -12.28 -18.08 3.74
N GLY A 4 -12.54 -19.28 4.24
CA GLY A 4 -12.37 -19.59 5.65
C GLY A 4 -10.92 -19.38 6.07
N LEU A 5 -10.73 -18.77 7.26
CA LEU A 5 -9.41 -18.66 7.87
C LEU A 5 -9.00 -20.01 8.42
N ASP A 6 -7.79 -20.44 8.16
CA ASP A 6 -7.21 -21.53 8.94
C ASP A 6 -6.96 -21.08 10.39
N LYS A 7 -6.75 -22.06 11.30
CA LYS A 7 -6.59 -21.76 12.73
C LYS A 7 -5.46 -20.77 13.00
N GLN A 8 -4.36 -20.89 12.30
CA GLN A 8 -3.17 -20.07 12.47
C GLN A 8 -3.41 -18.65 11.97
N GLN A 9 -4.08 -18.48 10.82
CA GLN A 9 -4.51 -17.17 10.34
C GLN A 9 -5.46 -16.50 11.34
N ALA A 10 -6.41 -17.24 11.91
CA ALA A 10 -7.33 -16.70 12.89
C ALA A 10 -6.61 -16.21 14.17
N GLU A 11 -5.63 -16.99 14.66
CA GLU A 11 -4.79 -16.61 15.81
C GLU A 11 -3.97 -15.34 15.50
N MET A 12 -3.35 -15.27 14.32
CA MET A 12 -2.60 -14.09 13.88
C MET A 12 -3.48 -12.85 13.79
N ILE A 13 -4.64 -12.95 13.14
CA ILE A 13 -5.55 -11.80 13.01
C ILE A 13 -6.06 -11.34 14.38
N ALA A 14 -6.34 -12.27 15.30
CA ALA A 14 -6.73 -11.92 16.67
C ALA A 14 -5.61 -11.16 17.40
N ALA A 15 -4.35 -11.56 17.22
CA ALA A 15 -3.20 -10.87 17.81
C ALA A 15 -3.02 -9.45 17.21
N PHE A 16 -3.12 -9.30 15.89
CA PHE A 16 -3.05 -7.98 15.24
C PHE A 16 -4.24 -7.09 15.57
N LYS A 17 -5.42 -7.65 15.77
CA LYS A 17 -6.57 -6.92 16.29
C LYS A 17 -6.30 -6.37 17.69
N ALA A 18 -5.80 -7.20 18.61
CA ALA A 18 -5.47 -6.77 19.97
C ALA A 18 -4.39 -5.68 19.96
N PHE A 19 -3.33 -5.85 19.15
CA PHE A 19 -2.31 -4.83 18.95
C PHE A 19 -2.92 -3.53 18.40
N GLY A 20 -3.74 -3.61 17.37
CA GLY A 20 -4.37 -2.45 16.74
C GLY A 20 -5.30 -1.68 17.70
N GLU A 21 -6.13 -2.38 18.46
CA GLU A 21 -7.05 -1.77 19.43
C GLU A 21 -6.32 -1.12 20.60
N ALA A 22 -5.19 -1.68 21.05
CA ALA A 22 -4.36 -1.09 22.11
C ALA A 22 -3.55 0.12 21.62
N THR A 23 -3.06 0.09 20.40
CA THR A 23 -2.07 1.04 19.86
C THR A 23 -2.73 2.25 19.18
N PHE A 24 -3.76 2.02 18.35
CA PHE A 24 -4.37 3.07 17.53
C PHE A 24 -5.57 3.73 18.24
N THR A 25 -5.33 4.27 19.44
CA THR A 25 -6.35 5.10 20.09
C THR A 25 -6.60 6.39 19.29
N PRO A 26 -7.78 7.03 19.41
CA PRO A 26 -8.05 8.29 18.71
C PRO A 26 -6.98 9.37 18.97
N GLU A 27 -6.46 9.44 20.20
CA GLU A 27 -5.44 10.39 20.63
C GLU A 27 -4.10 10.12 19.95
N ASN A 28 -3.65 8.86 19.97
CA ASN A 28 -2.41 8.45 19.30
C ASN A 28 -2.45 8.71 17.80
N VAL A 29 -3.53 8.27 17.14
CA VAL A 29 -3.67 8.48 15.69
C VAL A 29 -3.70 9.96 15.34
N ALA A 30 -4.42 10.80 16.11
CA ALA A 30 -4.44 12.23 15.88
C ALA A 30 -3.05 12.87 16.08
N GLN A 31 -2.27 12.40 17.06
CA GLN A 31 -0.90 12.88 17.28
C GLN A 31 0.02 12.46 16.12
N TRP A 32 0.01 11.19 15.73
CA TRP A 32 0.89 10.68 14.66
C TRP A 32 0.55 11.23 13.28
N CYS A 33 -0.70 11.61 13.05
CA CYS A 33 -1.05 12.37 11.84
C CYS A 33 -0.41 13.76 11.82
N ARG A 34 -0.31 14.45 12.99
CA ARG A 34 0.41 15.74 13.10
C ARG A 34 1.92 15.57 12.97
N ASP A 35 2.46 14.50 13.55
CA ASP A 35 3.90 14.17 13.51
C ASP A 35 4.33 13.58 12.16
N GLN A 36 3.38 13.31 11.27
CA GLN A 36 3.60 12.72 9.96
C GLN A 36 4.35 11.37 9.98
N GLY A 37 4.09 10.53 10.99
CA GLY A 37 4.75 9.23 11.11
C GLY A 37 4.31 8.46 12.35
N LEU A 38 4.80 7.24 12.48
CA LEU A 38 4.66 6.40 13.68
C LEU A 38 5.96 6.44 14.50
N PRO A 39 5.88 6.34 15.84
CA PRO A 39 7.05 6.11 16.68
C PRO A 39 7.77 4.79 16.29
N ASP A 40 9.10 4.79 16.38
CA ASP A 40 9.94 3.61 16.07
C ASP A 40 9.54 2.40 16.95
N GLU A 41 9.12 2.64 18.20
CA GLU A 41 8.65 1.59 19.11
C GLU A 41 7.41 0.87 18.57
N VAL A 42 6.46 1.59 17.99
CA VAL A 42 5.23 1.02 17.40
C VAL A 42 5.57 0.19 16.17
N VAL A 43 6.50 0.68 15.34
CA VAL A 43 6.98 -0.06 14.17
C VAL A 43 7.72 -1.32 14.61
N LYS A 44 8.52 -1.25 15.67
CA LYS A 44 9.23 -2.40 16.24
C LYS A 44 8.27 -3.45 16.82
N GLU A 45 7.27 -3.04 17.59
CA GLU A 45 6.25 -3.96 18.11
C GLU A 45 5.50 -4.66 16.98
N PHE A 46 5.15 -3.93 15.92
CA PHE A 46 4.55 -4.53 14.72
C PHE A 46 5.49 -5.58 14.09
N ALA A 47 6.77 -5.26 13.92
CA ALA A 47 7.75 -6.17 13.34
C ALA A 47 7.94 -7.43 14.21
N GLU A 48 8.07 -7.26 15.53
CA GLU A 48 8.19 -8.37 16.48
C GLU A 48 6.95 -9.28 16.41
N LEU A 49 5.76 -8.71 16.40
CA LEU A 49 4.51 -9.45 16.27
C LEU A 49 4.42 -10.18 14.92
N TYR A 50 4.74 -9.49 13.81
CA TYR A 50 4.68 -10.08 12.47
C TYR A 50 5.60 -11.29 12.34
N PHE A 51 6.83 -11.17 12.79
CA PHE A 51 7.84 -12.23 12.71
C PHE A 51 7.74 -13.30 13.82
N SER A 52 6.90 -13.10 14.85
CA SER A 52 6.62 -14.13 15.85
C SER A 52 5.82 -15.32 15.29
N PHE A 53 5.16 -15.14 14.15
CA PHE A 53 4.41 -16.16 13.43
C PHE A 53 5.23 -16.85 12.32
N ASP A 54 6.55 -16.88 12.44
CA ASP A 54 7.47 -17.38 11.40
C ASP A 54 7.25 -18.84 10.97
N ASN A 55 6.53 -19.66 11.75
CA ASN A 55 6.14 -21.01 11.36
C ASN A 55 5.20 -21.06 10.13
N LEU A 56 4.73 -19.89 9.67
CA LEU A 56 3.91 -19.70 8.48
C LEU A 56 4.72 -19.33 7.24
N SER A 57 6.02 -19.12 7.38
CA SER A 57 6.87 -18.69 6.29
C SER A 57 7.17 -19.83 5.33
N ASP A 58 7.20 -19.52 4.04
CA ASP A 58 7.90 -20.29 3.03
C ASP A 58 9.33 -20.56 3.53
N GLU A 59 9.80 -21.78 3.49
CA GLU A 59 11.03 -22.27 4.17
C GLU A 59 12.30 -21.42 3.98
N HIS A 60 12.24 -20.39 3.14
CA HIS A 60 13.39 -19.57 2.80
C HIS A 60 13.22 -18.05 2.93
N LYS A 61 12.02 -17.46 3.25
CA LYS A 61 11.82 -16.03 3.00
C LYS A 61 11.06 -15.23 4.04
N LEU A 62 10.80 -15.71 5.22
CA LEU A 62 10.18 -14.96 6.34
C LEU A 62 8.98 -14.06 5.94
N ARG A 63 8.19 -14.51 4.95
CA ARG A 63 7.04 -13.75 4.43
C ARG A 63 5.77 -14.57 4.48
N HIS A 64 4.72 -13.95 4.97
CA HIS A 64 3.39 -14.53 4.92
C HIS A 64 2.80 -14.41 3.51
N SER A 65 1.79 -15.23 3.21
CA SER A 65 1.08 -15.12 1.94
C SER A 65 0.40 -13.75 1.78
N ASN A 66 0.20 -13.32 0.54
CA ASN A 66 -0.55 -12.09 0.26
C ASN A 66 -1.91 -12.05 0.95
N MET A 67 -2.60 -13.20 1.06
CA MET A 67 -3.88 -13.29 1.76
C MET A 67 -3.75 -12.96 3.24
N THR A 68 -2.75 -13.51 3.93
CA THR A 68 -2.50 -13.22 5.35
C THR A 68 -2.15 -11.74 5.57
N GLN A 69 -1.28 -11.18 4.75
CA GLN A 69 -0.93 -9.76 4.82
C GLN A 69 -2.12 -8.83 4.52
N THR A 70 -3.01 -9.25 3.60
CA THR A 70 -4.26 -8.54 3.29
C THR A 70 -5.15 -8.46 4.54
N LEU A 71 -5.32 -9.57 5.24
CA LEU A 71 -6.14 -9.64 6.47
C LEU A 71 -5.55 -8.78 7.60
N ILE A 72 -4.23 -8.79 7.78
CA ILE A 72 -3.54 -7.94 8.75
C ILE A 72 -3.79 -6.46 8.45
N LEU A 73 -3.61 -6.05 7.19
CA LEU A 73 -3.82 -4.65 6.78
C LEU A 73 -5.27 -4.19 6.90
N GLU A 74 -6.23 -5.04 6.53
CA GLU A 74 -7.65 -4.75 6.70
C GLU A 74 -7.95 -4.44 8.17
N GLU A 75 -7.49 -5.30 9.10
CA GLU A 75 -7.75 -5.14 10.52
C GLU A 75 -7.04 -3.92 11.14
N LEU A 76 -5.75 -3.72 10.84
CA LEU A 76 -5.01 -2.56 11.37
C LEU A 76 -5.55 -1.24 10.84
N SER A 77 -5.90 -1.18 9.55
CA SER A 77 -6.51 0.02 8.96
C SER A 77 -7.92 0.30 9.51
N ARG A 78 -8.67 -0.75 9.91
CA ARG A 78 -9.93 -0.63 10.63
C ARG A 78 -9.72 -0.02 12.02
N CYS A 79 -8.73 -0.51 12.77
CA CYS A 79 -8.43 0.03 14.09
C CYS A 79 -8.00 1.51 14.00
N ALA A 80 -7.07 1.84 13.13
CA ALA A 80 -6.53 3.19 12.99
C ALA A 80 -7.53 4.17 12.32
N GLY A 81 -8.35 3.70 11.38
CA GLY A 81 -9.12 4.58 10.50
C GLY A 81 -8.23 5.55 9.71
N ALA A 82 -7.09 5.06 9.24
CA ALA A 82 -6.09 5.81 8.51
C ALA A 82 -5.19 4.87 7.70
N THR A 83 -4.51 5.42 6.69
CA THR A 83 -3.42 4.73 5.99
C THR A 83 -2.20 4.65 6.89
N LEU A 84 -1.69 3.44 7.10
CA LEU A 84 -0.53 3.16 7.94
C LEU A 84 0.73 2.89 7.11
N PRO A 85 1.93 3.25 7.60
CA PRO A 85 3.20 2.87 6.97
C PRO A 85 3.37 1.36 6.77
N PHE A 86 2.70 0.53 7.58
CA PHE A 86 2.73 -0.93 7.48
C PHE A 86 2.27 -1.48 6.13
N GLN A 87 1.46 -0.73 5.37
CA GLN A 87 1.14 -1.08 3.99
C GLN A 87 2.41 -1.14 3.13
N ASN A 88 3.29 -0.16 3.27
CA ASN A 88 4.56 -0.11 2.56
C ASN A 88 5.53 -1.18 3.08
N GLU A 89 5.58 -1.40 4.40
CA GLU A 89 6.49 -2.38 4.99
C GLU A 89 6.14 -3.82 4.59
N LEU A 90 4.86 -4.17 4.58
CA LEU A 90 4.43 -5.48 4.06
C LEU A 90 4.73 -5.64 2.57
N PHE A 91 4.60 -4.56 1.80
CA PHE A 91 5.01 -4.54 0.39
C PHE A 91 6.53 -4.68 0.24
N ASN A 92 7.33 -4.00 1.06
CA ASN A 92 8.78 -4.10 1.10
C ASN A 92 9.25 -5.54 1.41
N ILE A 93 8.60 -6.23 2.35
CA ILE A 93 8.87 -7.65 2.64
C ILE A 93 8.63 -8.52 1.39
N GLN A 94 7.56 -8.27 0.63
CA GLN A 94 7.29 -8.98 -0.63
C GLN A 94 8.36 -8.69 -1.69
N ILE A 95 8.79 -7.43 -1.81
CA ILE A 95 9.86 -7.02 -2.72
C ILE A 95 11.15 -7.76 -2.37
N MET A 96 11.57 -7.68 -1.12
CA MET A 96 12.79 -8.32 -0.65
C MET A 96 12.76 -9.83 -0.84
N GLY A 97 11.67 -10.48 -0.43
CA GLY A 97 11.49 -11.92 -0.60
C GLY A 97 11.44 -12.39 -2.06
N GLY A 98 11.07 -11.51 -3.00
CA GLY A 98 11.01 -11.83 -4.43
C GLY A 98 12.29 -11.55 -5.22
N PHE A 99 13.10 -10.57 -4.78
CA PHE A 99 14.14 -9.98 -5.63
C PHE A 99 15.50 -9.77 -4.98
N ALA A 100 15.61 -9.83 -3.65
CA ALA A 100 16.88 -9.79 -2.95
C ALA A 100 17.52 -11.18 -2.89
N ASP A 101 18.85 -11.23 -2.87
CA ASP A 101 19.55 -12.42 -2.40
C ASP A 101 19.37 -12.57 -0.87
N GLU A 102 19.67 -13.78 -0.35
CA GLU A 102 19.46 -14.10 1.06
C GLU A 102 20.23 -13.15 2.00
N VAL A 103 21.46 -12.78 1.64
CA VAL A 103 22.30 -11.92 2.49
C VAL A 103 21.68 -10.53 2.65
N VAL A 104 21.26 -9.96 1.53
CA VAL A 104 20.60 -8.63 1.52
C VAL A 104 19.25 -8.71 2.22
N PHE A 105 18.47 -9.77 1.96
CA PHE A 105 17.18 -9.99 2.60
C PHE A 105 17.31 -10.03 4.13
N HIS A 106 18.15 -10.92 4.65
CA HIS A 106 18.32 -11.08 6.11
C HIS A 106 18.81 -9.79 6.77
N ARG A 107 19.77 -9.09 6.15
CA ARG A 107 20.28 -7.82 6.67
C ARG A 107 19.15 -6.77 6.81
N VAL A 108 18.35 -6.57 5.76
CA VAL A 108 17.27 -5.56 5.77
C VAL A 108 16.20 -5.92 6.80
N ILE A 109 15.83 -7.20 6.90
CA ILE A 109 14.82 -7.64 7.88
C ILE A 109 15.36 -7.53 9.31
N GLU A 110 16.63 -7.87 9.55
CA GLU A 110 17.25 -7.76 10.88
C GLU A 110 17.37 -6.30 11.33
N ASP A 111 17.78 -5.40 10.44
CA ASP A 111 17.81 -3.95 10.69
C ASP A 111 16.41 -3.43 11.03
N TYR A 112 15.38 -3.84 10.29
CA TYR A 112 14.00 -3.47 10.53
C TYR A 112 13.51 -3.92 11.92
N ARG A 113 13.73 -5.20 12.26
CA ARG A 113 13.32 -5.78 13.55
C ARG A 113 14.05 -5.16 14.75
N SER A 114 15.33 -4.86 14.60
CA SER A 114 16.15 -4.36 15.70
C SER A 114 15.94 -2.87 15.97
N THR A 115 15.71 -2.08 14.91
CA THR A 115 15.65 -0.61 15.02
C THR A 115 14.24 -0.05 15.08
N GLY A 116 13.24 -0.75 14.52
CA GLY A 116 11.89 -0.20 14.30
C GLY A 116 11.85 0.90 13.23
N ARG A 117 12.94 1.12 12.49
CA ARG A 117 12.95 2.06 11.38
C ARG A 117 12.35 1.42 10.13
N LEU A 118 11.68 2.21 9.32
CA LEU A 118 11.15 1.76 8.03
C LEU A 118 12.27 1.13 7.17
N MET A 119 11.97 0.06 6.44
CA MET A 119 12.98 -0.65 5.65
C MET A 119 13.57 0.20 4.53
N PHE A 120 12.72 0.70 3.65
CA PHE A 120 13.11 1.58 2.55
C PHE A 120 11.92 2.27 1.92
N SER A 121 12.17 3.35 1.22
CA SER A 121 11.22 4.01 0.32
C SER A 121 11.34 3.48 -1.10
N LEU A 122 10.25 3.51 -1.89
CA LEU A 122 10.23 3.03 -3.27
C LEU A 122 10.07 4.19 -4.26
N GLY A 123 11.11 4.48 -5.02
CA GLY A 123 11.15 5.51 -6.05
C GLY A 123 10.90 4.94 -7.45
N VAL A 124 9.68 5.07 -7.98
CA VAL A 124 9.31 4.65 -9.35
C VAL A 124 8.87 5.85 -10.18
N SER A 125 7.85 6.58 -9.76
CA SER A 125 7.26 7.69 -10.51
C SER A 125 8.23 8.87 -10.65
N GLU A 126 8.15 9.55 -11.81
CA GLU A 126 8.90 10.76 -12.11
C GLU A 126 7.94 11.91 -12.43
N PRO A 127 8.40 13.18 -12.41
CA PRO A 127 7.55 14.31 -12.75
C PRO A 127 6.80 14.15 -14.08
N ASN A 128 7.45 13.50 -15.08
CA ASN A 128 6.89 13.29 -16.41
C ASN A 128 6.55 11.81 -16.73
N ALA A 129 6.70 10.88 -15.76
CA ALA A 129 6.46 9.45 -15.95
C ALA A 129 5.76 8.85 -14.72
N GLY A 130 4.45 8.99 -14.66
CA GLY A 130 3.57 8.37 -13.66
C GLY A 130 2.86 7.15 -14.23
N SER A 131 1.69 7.37 -14.85
CA SER A 131 0.92 6.29 -15.52
C SER A 131 1.69 5.64 -16.66
N ASP A 132 2.47 6.40 -17.40
CA ASP A 132 3.43 5.90 -18.40
C ASP A 132 4.81 5.70 -17.75
N SER A 133 4.92 4.67 -16.92
CA SER A 133 6.18 4.32 -16.26
C SER A 133 7.30 3.90 -17.22
N MET A 134 6.97 3.55 -18.48
CA MET A 134 7.96 3.20 -19.50
C MET A 134 8.73 4.42 -20.02
N SER A 135 8.19 5.62 -19.84
CA SER A 135 8.82 6.89 -20.25
C SER A 135 9.76 7.45 -19.18
N MET A 136 10.10 6.68 -18.12
CA MET A 136 11.04 7.15 -17.09
C MET A 136 12.42 7.45 -17.67
N THR A 137 13.06 8.45 -17.08
CA THR A 137 14.36 9.01 -17.54
C THR A 137 15.48 8.83 -16.53
N THR A 138 15.15 8.59 -15.24
CA THR A 138 16.13 8.23 -14.22
C THR A 138 16.95 7.05 -14.70
N ASN A 139 18.28 7.17 -14.65
CA ASN A 139 19.15 6.20 -15.30
C ASN A 139 20.42 5.92 -14.50
N VAL A 140 21.00 4.77 -14.78
CA VAL A 140 22.34 4.37 -14.34
C VAL A 140 23.24 4.26 -15.55
N GLN A 141 24.44 4.82 -15.45
CA GLN A 141 25.46 4.76 -16.50
C GLN A 141 26.85 4.65 -15.87
N THR A 142 27.71 3.85 -16.50
CA THR A 142 29.13 3.76 -16.13
C THR A 142 29.92 4.88 -16.78
N ARG A 143 30.70 5.60 -15.97
CA ARG A 143 31.68 6.59 -16.40
C ARG A 143 33.01 6.34 -15.66
N ASP A 144 34.07 6.17 -16.38
CA ASP A 144 35.42 5.90 -15.83
C ASP A 144 35.45 4.71 -14.85
N GLY A 145 34.67 3.65 -15.15
CA GLY A 145 34.58 2.43 -14.34
C GLY A 145 33.69 2.54 -13.09
N ILE A 146 33.05 3.68 -12.85
CA ILE A 146 32.13 3.92 -11.73
C ILE A 146 30.68 4.03 -12.27
N LEU A 147 29.75 3.36 -11.61
CA LEU A 147 28.32 3.48 -11.87
C LEU A 147 27.77 4.75 -11.20
N TYR A 148 27.02 5.55 -11.95
CA TYR A 148 26.36 6.76 -11.46
C TYR A 148 24.86 6.71 -11.71
N LEU A 149 24.07 7.03 -10.68
CA LEU A 149 22.63 7.24 -10.77
C LEU A 149 22.33 8.72 -10.95
N ASN A 150 21.51 9.04 -11.96
CA ASN A 150 21.02 10.37 -12.25
C ASN A 150 19.53 10.40 -12.53
N GLY A 151 18.84 11.43 -12.07
CA GLY A 151 17.41 11.64 -12.36
C GLY A 151 16.60 12.17 -11.18
N GLN A 152 15.30 11.94 -11.25
CA GLN A 152 14.35 12.41 -10.23
C GLN A 152 13.25 11.39 -10.01
N LYS A 153 12.77 11.28 -8.76
CA LYS A 153 11.58 10.54 -8.39
C LYS A 153 10.63 11.46 -7.62
N THR A 154 9.32 11.26 -7.79
CA THR A 154 8.32 12.07 -7.11
C THR A 154 7.25 11.21 -6.46
N TYR A 155 6.53 11.78 -5.49
CA TYR A 155 5.50 11.10 -4.71
C TYR A 155 6.03 9.82 -4.01
N VAL A 156 7.27 9.91 -3.51
CA VAL A 156 7.93 8.79 -2.85
C VAL A 156 7.50 8.75 -1.40
N ASN A 157 6.77 7.69 -1.03
CA ASN A 157 6.36 7.44 0.36
C ASN A 157 7.59 7.33 1.26
N ASN A 158 7.59 8.07 2.37
CA ASN A 158 8.68 8.10 3.37
C ASN A 158 10.07 8.44 2.77
N GLY A 159 10.11 9.13 1.63
CA GLY A 159 11.35 9.37 0.89
C GLY A 159 12.39 10.21 1.64
N GLU A 160 11.98 10.96 2.66
CA GLU A 160 12.87 11.74 3.52
C GLU A 160 13.35 10.94 4.74
N TYR A 161 12.52 9.99 5.22
CA TYR A 161 12.73 9.34 6.51
C TYR A 161 13.33 7.94 6.43
N ALA A 162 13.09 7.23 5.32
CA ALA A 162 13.58 5.86 5.17
C ALA A 162 15.11 5.82 5.06
N PRO A 163 15.78 4.86 5.74
CA PRO A 163 17.25 4.76 5.73
C PRO A 163 17.81 4.35 4.38
N SER A 164 16.99 3.76 3.53
CA SER A 164 17.34 3.32 2.18
C SER A 164 16.26 3.68 1.17
N ILE A 165 16.64 3.72 -0.10
CA ILE A 165 15.73 3.98 -1.22
C ILE A 165 15.89 2.86 -2.24
N LEU A 166 14.80 2.21 -2.61
CA LEU A 166 14.76 1.33 -3.78
C LEU A 166 14.40 2.14 -5.02
N VAL A 167 15.37 2.39 -5.87
CA VAL A 167 15.20 3.23 -7.06
C VAL A 167 15.05 2.38 -8.31
N ALA A 168 13.99 2.62 -9.07
CA ALA A 168 13.82 2.10 -10.42
C ALA A 168 14.57 3.02 -11.42
N ALA A 169 15.51 2.48 -12.18
CA ALA A 169 16.33 3.25 -13.10
C ALA A 169 16.60 2.49 -14.41
N ILE A 170 16.74 3.21 -15.52
CA ILE A 170 17.11 2.66 -16.82
C ILE A 170 18.63 2.46 -16.87
N ASP A 171 19.07 1.26 -17.16
CA ASP A 171 20.48 0.91 -17.33
C ASP A 171 20.93 1.27 -18.76
N ARG A 172 21.65 2.40 -18.88
CA ARG A 172 22.11 2.90 -20.19
C ARG A 172 23.27 2.11 -20.80
N ASP A 173 23.91 1.29 -20.01
CA ASP A 173 25.01 0.43 -20.50
C ASP A 173 24.48 -0.84 -21.16
N GLN A 174 23.21 -1.19 -20.96
CA GLN A 174 22.57 -2.32 -21.63
C GLN A 174 22.01 -1.94 -23.00
N GLN A 175 22.68 -2.40 -24.05
CA GLN A 175 22.31 -2.14 -25.45
C GLN A 175 21.49 -3.29 -26.09
N LYS A 176 20.80 -4.12 -25.33
CA LYS A 176 20.03 -5.23 -25.89
C LYS A 176 18.74 -4.72 -26.57
N PRO A 177 18.48 -5.10 -27.84
CA PRO A 177 17.19 -4.82 -28.47
C PRO A 177 16.06 -5.45 -27.63
N SER A 178 15.19 -4.61 -27.09
CA SER A 178 14.05 -5.05 -26.29
C SER A 178 12.87 -4.12 -26.55
N LYS A 179 11.66 -4.67 -26.47
CA LYS A 179 10.41 -3.90 -26.52
C LYS A 179 10.34 -2.87 -25.37
N TYR A 180 10.99 -3.17 -24.26
CA TYR A 180 10.99 -2.35 -23.05
C TYR A 180 12.40 -1.84 -22.77
N PRO A 181 12.55 -0.58 -22.26
CA PRO A 181 13.82 -0.09 -21.76
C PRO A 181 14.40 -1.02 -20.67
N PRO A 182 15.72 -1.11 -20.54
CA PRO A 182 16.38 -1.98 -19.57
C PRO A 182 16.26 -1.42 -18.15
N LEU A 183 15.12 -1.67 -17.50
CA LEU A 183 14.83 -1.25 -16.14
C LEU A 183 15.59 -2.10 -15.13
N THR A 184 16.18 -1.45 -14.13
CA THR A 184 16.89 -2.06 -13.00
C THR A 184 16.44 -1.44 -11.68
N PHE A 185 16.62 -2.17 -10.58
CA PHE A 185 16.29 -1.71 -9.25
C PHE A 185 17.54 -1.65 -8.38
N TRP A 186 17.69 -0.55 -7.65
CA TRP A 186 18.86 -0.27 -6.83
C TRP A 186 18.45 0.09 -5.41
N LEU A 187 18.82 -0.75 -4.44
CA LEU A 187 18.61 -0.48 -3.01
C LEU A 187 19.82 0.27 -2.47
N ILE A 188 19.69 1.56 -2.34
CA ILE A 188 20.77 2.46 -1.98
C ILE A 188 20.54 3.13 -0.61
N PRO A 189 21.59 3.42 0.18
CA PRO A 189 21.46 4.27 1.36
C PRO A 189 20.92 5.65 0.98
N SER A 190 20.01 6.20 1.79
CA SER A 190 19.39 7.50 1.51
C SER A 190 20.32 8.70 1.76
N ASN A 191 21.41 8.49 2.50
CA ASN A 191 22.38 9.53 2.87
C ASN A 191 23.59 9.66 1.94
N LEU A 192 23.54 9.06 0.74
CA LEU A 192 24.64 9.17 -0.22
C LEU A 192 24.77 10.60 -0.74
N PRO A 193 26.02 11.06 -1.02
CA PRO A 193 26.25 12.32 -1.72
C PRO A 193 25.50 12.38 -3.05
N GLY A 194 24.93 13.55 -3.38
CA GLY A 194 24.15 13.73 -4.61
C GLY A 194 22.65 13.37 -4.47
N ILE A 195 22.20 12.83 -3.33
CA ILE A 195 20.78 12.61 -3.04
C ILE A 195 20.22 13.83 -2.31
N ARG A 196 19.07 14.32 -2.77
CA ARG A 196 18.29 15.34 -2.06
C ARG A 196 16.83 14.91 -2.00
N ALA A 197 16.23 15.02 -0.81
CA ALA A 197 14.81 14.84 -0.59
C ALA A 197 14.14 16.19 -0.30
N ILE A 198 12.97 16.42 -0.90
CA ILE A 198 12.15 17.61 -0.67
C ILE A 198 10.76 17.12 -0.34
N PRO A 199 10.23 17.45 0.86
CA PRO A 199 8.88 17.03 1.26
C PRO A 199 7.82 17.64 0.34
N ILE A 200 6.71 16.89 0.18
CA ILE A 200 5.53 17.30 -0.59
C ILE A 200 4.32 17.26 0.34
N ASP A 201 3.69 18.41 0.53
CA ASP A 201 2.44 18.50 1.27
C ASP A 201 1.31 17.83 0.50
N LYS A 202 0.47 17.10 1.21
CA LYS A 202 -0.69 16.40 0.64
C LYS A 202 -1.90 16.43 1.57
N MET A 203 -3.09 16.19 1.04
CA MET A 203 -4.33 16.34 1.79
C MET A 203 -4.62 15.18 2.75
N GLY A 204 -4.21 13.96 2.46
CA GLY A 204 -4.48 12.77 3.25
C GLY A 204 -3.25 11.88 3.42
N GLN A 205 -3.43 10.69 4.06
CA GLN A 205 -2.36 9.73 4.35
C GLN A 205 -1.21 10.35 5.16
N SER A 206 -1.56 11.15 6.16
CA SER A 206 -0.61 12.00 6.91
C SER A 206 0.53 11.22 7.54
N MET A 207 0.30 9.99 8.02
CA MET A 207 1.34 9.14 8.61
C MET A 207 2.30 8.49 7.59
N VAL A 208 2.14 8.78 6.28
CA VAL A 208 2.99 8.27 5.19
C VAL A 208 3.43 9.44 4.33
N PRO A 209 4.33 10.31 4.79
CA PRO A 209 4.70 11.55 4.11
C PRO A 209 5.30 11.30 2.73
N PHE A 210 5.11 12.24 1.80
CA PHE A 210 5.68 12.20 0.46
C PHE A 210 6.93 13.07 0.35
N ALA A 211 7.86 12.63 -0.52
CA ALA A 211 8.98 13.47 -0.95
C ALA A 211 9.21 13.37 -2.47
N SER A 212 9.79 14.41 -3.03
CA SER A 212 10.52 14.36 -4.29
C SER A 212 11.98 14.07 -4.00
N LEU A 213 12.57 13.17 -4.76
CA LEU A 213 13.99 12.80 -4.67
C LEU A 213 14.70 13.21 -5.93
N SER A 214 15.88 13.83 -5.80
CA SER A 214 16.79 14.09 -6.92
C SER A 214 18.10 13.34 -6.71
N PHE A 215 18.65 12.84 -7.80
CA PHE A 215 19.91 12.11 -7.86
C PHE A 215 20.84 12.83 -8.84
N ASP A 216 21.97 13.30 -8.35
CA ASP A 216 22.96 14.04 -9.11
C ASP A 216 24.33 13.36 -8.94
N ASP A 217 24.73 12.61 -9.97
CA ASP A 217 25.95 11.81 -9.99
C ASP A 217 26.17 10.97 -8.72
N VAL A 218 25.11 10.27 -8.28
CA VAL A 218 25.18 9.40 -7.08
C VAL A 218 25.99 8.15 -7.41
N PRO A 219 27.17 7.94 -6.78
CA PRO A 219 27.99 6.76 -7.06
C PRO A 219 27.32 5.49 -6.51
N LEU A 220 27.21 4.46 -7.34
CA LEU A 220 26.59 3.20 -6.98
C LEU A 220 27.64 2.09 -6.84
N LYS A 221 27.34 1.16 -5.91
CA LYS A 221 28.05 -0.11 -5.81
C LYS A 221 27.28 -1.22 -6.50
N PRO A 222 27.92 -2.12 -7.26
CA PRO A 222 27.25 -3.21 -7.98
C PRO A 222 26.37 -4.11 -7.10
N GLU A 223 26.75 -4.33 -5.83
CA GLU A 223 26.02 -5.13 -4.86
C GLU A 223 24.70 -4.51 -4.40
N TRP A 224 24.44 -3.25 -4.66
CA TRP A 224 23.17 -2.60 -4.35
C TRP A 224 22.07 -2.87 -5.38
N ARG A 225 22.46 -3.49 -6.51
CA ARG A 225 21.48 -3.87 -7.53
C ARG A 225 20.70 -5.11 -7.09
N LEU A 226 19.36 -5.00 -7.02
CA LEU A 226 18.50 -6.16 -6.81
C LEU A 226 18.45 -7.02 -8.08
N ARG A 227 18.79 -8.28 -7.95
CA ARG A 227 18.91 -9.24 -9.07
C ARG A 227 17.67 -10.14 -9.12
N GLY A 228 16.51 -9.62 -9.52
CA GLY A 228 15.36 -10.49 -9.78
C GLY A 228 15.57 -11.40 -11.00
N ASN A 229 14.96 -12.58 -11.00
CA ASN A 229 15.12 -13.64 -12.02
C ASN A 229 14.73 -13.23 -13.45
N ASN A 230 14.05 -12.12 -13.67
CA ASN A 230 13.60 -11.65 -15.00
C ASN A 230 13.53 -10.14 -15.10
N GLY A 231 14.31 -9.40 -14.35
CA GLY A 231 14.45 -7.97 -14.31
C GLY A 231 13.50 -7.06 -15.13
N GLY A 232 13.46 -5.79 -14.79
CA GLY A 232 12.81 -4.79 -15.60
C GLY A 232 11.31 -4.64 -15.38
N PHE A 233 10.60 -4.21 -16.40
CA PHE A 233 9.17 -3.89 -16.32
C PHE A 233 8.27 -5.06 -15.95
N LYS A 234 8.62 -6.30 -16.32
CA LYS A 234 7.84 -7.47 -15.90
C LYS A 234 7.85 -7.63 -14.38
N GLN A 235 9.01 -7.41 -13.77
CA GLN A 235 9.19 -7.42 -12.32
C GLN A 235 8.39 -6.28 -11.65
N LEU A 236 8.49 -5.06 -12.18
CA LEU A 236 7.70 -3.92 -11.70
C LEU A 236 6.19 -4.22 -11.73
N PHE A 237 5.67 -4.77 -12.82
CA PHE A 237 4.24 -5.05 -12.94
C PHE A 237 3.76 -6.13 -11.98
N GLN A 238 4.59 -7.16 -11.70
CA GLN A 238 4.28 -8.16 -10.68
C GLN A 238 4.24 -7.55 -9.27
N LEU A 239 5.16 -6.64 -8.95
CA LEU A 239 5.16 -5.90 -7.70
C LEU A 239 3.89 -5.07 -7.53
N LEU A 240 3.51 -4.32 -8.57
CA LEU A 240 2.31 -3.49 -8.53
C LEU A 240 1.02 -4.31 -8.32
N GLU A 241 0.96 -5.57 -8.72
CA GLU A 241 -0.20 -6.44 -8.44
C GLU A 241 -0.36 -6.66 -6.92
N CYS A 242 0.73 -6.90 -6.19
CA CYS A 242 0.71 -7.02 -4.72
C CYS A 242 0.38 -5.69 -4.05
N GLY A 243 1.01 -4.58 -4.46
CA GLY A 243 0.77 -3.25 -3.92
C GLY A 243 -0.70 -2.83 -4.04
N ARG A 244 -1.35 -3.15 -5.17
CA ARG A 244 -2.78 -2.90 -5.38
C ARG A 244 -3.67 -3.64 -4.38
N VAL A 245 -3.35 -4.90 -4.07
CA VAL A 245 -4.10 -5.67 -3.08
C VAL A 245 -3.98 -5.04 -1.70
N PHE A 246 -2.77 -4.65 -1.28
CA PHE A 246 -2.53 -4.03 0.03
C PHE A 246 -3.21 -2.66 0.16
N THR A 247 -3.14 -1.83 -0.88
CA THR A 247 -3.88 -0.56 -0.94
C THR A 247 -5.39 -0.76 -0.79
N CYS A 248 -5.94 -1.79 -1.43
CA CYS A 248 -7.37 -2.10 -1.33
C CYS A 248 -7.74 -2.69 0.04
N ALA A 249 -6.85 -3.46 0.67
CA ALA A 249 -7.05 -3.95 2.04
C ALA A 249 -7.14 -2.79 3.04
N SER A 250 -6.22 -1.83 2.94
CA SER A 250 -6.25 -0.62 3.75
C SER A 250 -7.55 0.18 3.54
N CYS A 251 -7.98 0.39 2.29
CA CYS A 251 -9.25 1.05 1.98
C CYS A 251 -10.46 0.34 2.58
N LEU A 252 -10.51 -0.99 2.51
CA LEU A 252 -11.62 -1.77 3.08
C LEU A 252 -11.67 -1.66 4.60
N GLY A 253 -10.52 -1.79 5.28
CA GLY A 253 -10.44 -1.61 6.74
C GLY A 253 -10.90 -0.21 7.17
N MET A 254 -10.43 0.84 6.49
CA MET A 254 -10.87 2.22 6.75
C MET A 254 -12.36 2.42 6.49
N ALA A 255 -12.90 1.87 5.42
CA ALA A 255 -14.35 1.94 5.13
C ALA A 255 -15.18 1.23 6.20
N GLN A 256 -14.71 0.07 6.72
CA GLN A 256 -15.32 -0.61 7.85
C GLN A 256 -15.34 0.29 9.10
N ALA A 257 -14.25 0.97 9.41
CA ALA A 257 -14.18 1.92 10.52
C ALA A 257 -15.18 3.08 10.36
N ALA A 258 -15.34 3.61 9.15
CA ALA A 258 -16.32 4.66 8.86
C ALA A 258 -17.75 4.18 9.08
N MET A 259 -18.07 2.94 8.65
CA MET A 259 -19.37 2.30 8.88
C MET A 259 -19.65 2.11 10.38
N GLU A 260 -18.67 1.66 11.17
CA GLU A 260 -18.79 1.49 12.62
C GLU A 260 -19.11 2.81 13.32
N ASP A 261 -18.44 3.89 12.93
CA ASP A 261 -18.69 5.23 13.50
C ASP A 261 -20.07 5.77 13.12
N ALA A 262 -20.44 5.64 11.84
CA ALA A 262 -21.75 6.07 11.35
C ALA A 262 -22.90 5.33 12.06
N THR A 263 -22.77 4.03 12.20
CA THR A 263 -23.78 3.18 12.87
C THR A 263 -23.91 3.51 14.35
N ARG A 264 -22.77 3.68 15.05
CA ARG A 264 -22.75 4.07 16.47
C ARG A 264 -23.40 5.45 16.67
N TYR A 265 -23.06 6.39 15.82
CA TYR A 265 -23.64 7.73 15.88
C TYR A 265 -25.13 7.72 15.57
N ALA A 266 -25.56 7.03 14.53
CA ALA A 266 -26.98 6.94 14.14
C ALA A 266 -27.85 6.33 15.24
N LYS A 267 -27.32 5.36 15.99
CA LYS A 267 -27.99 4.73 17.14
C LYS A 267 -28.19 5.70 18.31
N ASN A 268 -27.19 6.56 18.56
CA ASN A 268 -27.16 7.40 19.76
C ASN A 268 -27.70 8.83 19.53
N ARG A 269 -27.60 9.35 18.31
CA ARG A 269 -28.06 10.69 17.96
C ARG A 269 -29.56 10.71 17.80
N THR A 270 -30.21 11.59 18.56
CA THR A 270 -31.66 11.81 18.44
C THR A 270 -31.99 13.09 17.67
N ALA A 271 -32.98 13.00 16.82
CA ALA A 271 -33.61 14.13 16.12
C ALA A 271 -35.12 13.86 15.97
N PHE A 272 -35.95 14.89 16.03
CA PHE A 272 -37.41 14.75 15.92
C PHE A 272 -37.98 13.69 16.89
N GLY A 273 -37.42 13.61 18.11
CA GLY A 273 -37.91 12.75 19.19
C GLY A 273 -37.50 11.27 19.13
N ARG A 274 -36.62 10.85 18.19
CA ARG A 274 -36.17 9.46 18.08
C ARG A 274 -34.73 9.36 17.55
N PRO A 275 -34.03 8.22 17.75
CA PRO A 275 -32.72 7.97 17.14
C PRO A 275 -32.77 8.14 15.61
N ILE A 276 -31.71 8.74 15.04
CA ILE A 276 -31.70 8.96 13.58
C ILE A 276 -31.61 7.66 12.79
N ALA A 277 -31.12 6.56 13.39
CA ALA A 277 -31.14 5.22 12.80
C ALA A 277 -32.56 4.72 12.45
N GLN A 278 -33.65 5.35 12.95
CA GLN A 278 -35.03 5.00 12.68
C GLN A 278 -35.65 5.81 11.52
N PHE A 279 -34.85 6.56 10.79
CA PHE A 279 -35.29 7.25 9.58
C PHE A 279 -34.90 6.44 8.35
N GLN A 280 -35.84 6.23 7.43
CA GLN A 280 -35.64 5.39 6.24
C GLN A 280 -34.45 5.84 5.38
N GLN A 281 -34.16 7.14 5.30
CA GLN A 281 -33.00 7.66 4.58
C GLN A 281 -31.67 7.20 5.21
N ILE A 282 -31.59 7.12 6.53
CA ILE A 282 -30.41 6.64 7.24
C ILE A 282 -30.32 5.11 7.13
N GLU A 283 -31.45 4.40 7.26
CA GLU A 283 -31.51 2.94 7.06
C GLU A 283 -31.03 2.56 5.65
N GLN A 284 -31.44 3.29 4.62
CA GLN A 284 -30.99 3.10 3.25
C GLN A 284 -29.46 3.33 3.14
N MET A 285 -28.95 4.45 3.65
CA MET A 285 -27.50 4.75 3.58
C MET A 285 -26.67 3.66 4.25
N LEU A 286 -27.05 3.23 5.45
CA LEU A 286 -26.34 2.14 6.16
C LEU A 286 -26.42 0.82 5.40
N THR A 287 -27.55 0.51 4.77
CA THR A 287 -27.70 -0.70 3.94
C THR A 287 -26.80 -0.64 2.70
N ASP A 288 -26.75 0.49 1.99
CA ASP A 288 -25.91 0.68 0.81
C ASP A 288 -24.43 0.62 1.16
N MET A 289 -24.04 1.16 2.33
CA MET A 289 -22.68 1.05 2.85
C MET A 289 -22.30 -0.41 3.15
N GLU A 290 -23.19 -1.21 3.76
CA GLU A 290 -22.94 -2.63 4.04
C GLU A 290 -22.85 -3.47 2.76
N ILE A 291 -23.68 -3.21 1.75
CA ILE A 291 -23.57 -3.83 0.43
C ILE A 291 -22.19 -3.53 -0.17
N SER A 292 -21.73 -2.29 -0.05
CA SER A 292 -20.42 -1.85 -0.53
C SER A 292 -19.28 -2.58 0.17
N LEU A 293 -19.31 -2.70 1.50
CA LEU A 293 -18.30 -3.42 2.29
C LEU A 293 -18.26 -4.91 1.92
N THR A 294 -19.42 -5.56 1.83
CA THR A 294 -19.53 -6.98 1.46
C THR A 294 -18.96 -7.23 0.06
N THR A 295 -19.29 -6.36 -0.90
CA THR A 295 -18.79 -6.48 -2.28
C THR A 295 -17.29 -6.24 -2.35
N MET A 296 -16.78 -5.18 -1.71
CA MET A 296 -15.35 -4.88 -1.65
C MET A 296 -14.55 -6.04 -1.06
N ARG A 297 -15.01 -6.62 0.05
CA ARG A 297 -14.36 -7.76 0.71
C ARG A 297 -14.31 -8.99 -0.20
N SER A 298 -15.40 -9.29 -0.87
CA SER A 298 -15.46 -10.41 -1.83
C SER A 298 -14.47 -10.24 -2.97
N MET A 299 -14.38 -9.05 -3.56
CA MET A 299 -13.44 -8.77 -4.64
C MET A 299 -11.97 -8.79 -4.17
N LEU A 300 -11.69 -8.27 -2.97
CA LEU A 300 -10.36 -8.24 -2.39
C LEU A 300 -9.83 -9.66 -2.15
N TYR A 301 -10.64 -10.48 -1.48
CA TYR A 301 -10.24 -11.85 -1.15
C TYR A 301 -10.13 -12.72 -2.40
N GLN A 302 -10.99 -12.52 -3.40
CA GLN A 302 -10.85 -13.15 -4.72
C GLN A 302 -9.49 -12.81 -5.36
N ALA A 303 -9.12 -11.53 -5.42
CA ALA A 303 -7.87 -11.10 -6.04
C ALA A 303 -6.63 -11.60 -5.26
N ALA A 304 -6.65 -11.54 -3.93
CA ALA A 304 -5.60 -12.09 -3.08
C ALA A 304 -5.43 -13.60 -3.25
N TRP A 305 -6.55 -14.32 -3.36
CA TRP A 305 -6.57 -15.76 -3.61
C TRP A 305 -6.03 -16.11 -5.01
N ASP A 306 -6.40 -15.33 -6.05
CA ASP A 306 -5.92 -15.51 -7.42
C ASP A 306 -4.40 -15.32 -7.52
N ILE A 307 -3.84 -14.34 -6.79
CA ILE A 307 -2.39 -14.13 -6.70
C ILE A 307 -1.71 -15.32 -5.99
N LYS A 308 -2.23 -15.73 -4.83
CA LYS A 308 -1.69 -16.85 -4.03
C LYS A 308 -1.57 -18.13 -4.85
N HIS A 309 -2.54 -18.40 -5.73
CA HIS A 309 -2.62 -19.63 -6.52
C HIS A 309 -2.14 -19.46 -7.98
N ASP A 310 -1.51 -18.32 -8.30
CA ASP A 310 -1.01 -17.98 -9.64
C ASP A 310 -2.04 -18.19 -10.75
N ARG A 311 -3.31 -17.81 -10.49
CA ARG A 311 -4.41 -18.01 -11.43
C ARG A 311 -4.23 -17.18 -12.70
N PRO A 312 -4.62 -17.71 -13.89
CA PRO A 312 -4.55 -16.96 -15.15
C PRO A 312 -5.33 -15.64 -15.12
N GLU A 313 -6.42 -15.58 -14.36
CA GLU A 313 -7.29 -14.42 -14.23
C GLU A 313 -6.79 -13.35 -13.25
N LYS A 314 -5.73 -13.60 -12.47
CA LYS A 314 -5.26 -12.72 -11.39
C LYS A 314 -5.07 -11.27 -11.83
N ARG A 315 -4.55 -11.05 -13.03
CA ARG A 315 -4.33 -9.70 -13.55
C ARG A 315 -5.63 -8.93 -13.79
N LEU A 316 -6.67 -9.62 -14.26
CA LEU A 316 -8.00 -9.05 -14.45
C LEU A 316 -8.67 -8.79 -13.10
N SER A 317 -8.70 -9.78 -12.21
CA SER A 317 -9.34 -9.62 -10.87
C SER A 317 -8.69 -8.50 -10.08
N VAL A 318 -7.36 -8.35 -10.07
CA VAL A 318 -6.65 -7.26 -9.43
C VAL A 318 -7.00 -5.89 -10.04
N ALA A 319 -7.08 -5.79 -11.37
CA ALA A 319 -7.43 -4.52 -12.01
C ALA A 319 -8.88 -4.09 -11.71
N LEU A 320 -9.84 -5.03 -11.73
CA LEU A 320 -11.24 -4.77 -11.38
C LEU A 320 -11.39 -4.38 -9.91
N MET A 321 -10.76 -5.12 -9.01
CA MET A 321 -10.73 -4.84 -7.57
C MET A 321 -10.19 -3.43 -7.30
N LYS A 322 -9.00 -3.09 -7.83
CA LYS A 322 -8.36 -1.80 -7.60
C LYS A 322 -9.16 -0.63 -8.21
N ARG A 323 -9.85 -0.86 -9.33
CA ARG A 323 -10.77 0.12 -9.92
C ARG A 323 -11.99 0.38 -9.04
N TYR A 324 -12.49 -0.63 -8.34
CA TYR A 324 -13.73 -0.57 -7.58
C TYR A 324 -13.51 -0.12 -6.13
N ILE A 325 -12.58 -0.75 -5.40
CA ILE A 325 -12.49 -0.62 -3.94
C ILE A 325 -12.15 0.81 -3.47
N PRO A 326 -11.10 1.50 -3.94
CA PRO A 326 -10.79 2.83 -3.40
C PRO A 326 -11.89 3.85 -3.65
N LYS A 327 -12.55 3.77 -4.82
CA LYS A 327 -13.70 4.62 -5.15
C LYS A 327 -14.87 4.36 -4.19
N THR A 328 -15.25 3.11 -4.02
CA THR A 328 -16.37 2.72 -3.16
C THR A 328 -16.08 3.01 -1.68
N ALA A 329 -14.84 2.81 -1.22
CA ALA A 329 -14.43 3.18 0.13
C ALA A 329 -14.55 4.70 0.38
N THR A 330 -14.20 5.53 -0.61
CA THR A 330 -14.40 6.99 -0.55
C THR A 330 -15.89 7.33 -0.46
N GLU A 331 -16.76 6.63 -1.18
CA GLU A 331 -18.21 6.80 -1.13
C GLU A 331 -18.77 6.38 0.24
N VAL A 332 -18.31 5.27 0.82
CA VAL A 332 -18.67 4.83 2.18
C VAL A 332 -18.25 5.87 3.22
N ALA A 333 -17.03 6.41 3.14
CA ALA A 333 -16.57 7.47 4.03
C ALA A 333 -17.40 8.76 3.89
N SER A 334 -17.76 9.14 2.66
CA SER A 334 -18.64 10.28 2.38
C SER A 334 -20.03 10.12 3.01
N ASN A 335 -20.61 8.92 2.90
CA ASN A 335 -21.89 8.59 3.54
C ASN A 335 -21.79 8.61 5.07
N ALA A 336 -20.70 8.12 5.63
CA ALA A 336 -20.43 8.21 7.07
C ALA A 336 -20.35 9.68 7.54
N MET A 337 -19.62 10.54 6.81
CA MET A 337 -19.58 11.98 7.08
C MET A 337 -20.98 12.60 7.04
N GLN A 338 -21.80 12.22 6.05
CA GLN A 338 -23.17 12.71 5.92
C GLN A 338 -24.05 12.30 7.10
N ILE A 339 -23.94 11.06 7.58
CA ILE A 339 -24.68 10.56 8.75
C ILE A 339 -24.24 11.30 10.03
N LEU A 340 -22.94 11.54 10.18
CA LEU A 340 -22.36 12.29 11.30
C LEU A 340 -22.72 13.79 11.28
N GLY A 341 -23.22 14.31 10.14
CA GLY A 341 -23.58 15.73 9.98
C GLY A 341 -22.38 16.67 10.18
N GLY A 342 -22.59 17.80 10.84
CA GLY A 342 -21.52 18.78 11.06
C GLY A 342 -20.29 18.22 11.77
N GLN A 343 -20.46 17.27 12.67
CA GLN A 343 -19.33 16.58 13.32
C GLN A 343 -18.48 15.81 12.30
N GLY A 344 -19.11 15.18 11.30
CA GLY A 344 -18.40 14.45 10.25
C GLY A 344 -17.54 15.32 9.33
N TYR A 345 -17.76 16.64 9.33
CA TYR A 345 -17.04 17.62 8.52
C TYR A 345 -15.93 18.36 9.27
N THR A 346 -15.52 17.84 10.40
CA THR A 346 -14.41 18.39 11.20
C THR A 346 -13.13 17.59 10.98
N GLU A 347 -11.96 18.24 11.06
CA GLU A 347 -10.65 17.55 10.97
C GLU A 347 -10.46 16.47 12.03
N SER A 348 -11.14 16.58 13.17
CA SER A 348 -11.13 15.59 14.23
C SER A 348 -11.95 14.32 13.90
N ALA A 349 -12.83 14.38 12.88
CA ALA A 349 -13.65 13.24 12.49
C ALA A 349 -12.84 12.20 11.74
N ARG A 350 -12.83 10.95 12.26
CA ARG A 350 -12.16 9.83 11.60
C ARG A 350 -12.68 9.62 10.17
N ALA A 351 -13.99 9.82 9.93
CA ALA A 351 -14.60 9.68 8.62
C ALA A 351 -14.04 10.67 7.58
N ALA A 352 -13.73 11.90 7.96
CA ALA A 352 -13.11 12.90 7.09
C ALA A 352 -11.70 12.45 6.65
N ARG A 353 -10.86 12.04 7.60
CA ARG A 353 -9.53 11.48 7.31
C ARG A 353 -9.59 10.26 6.40
N ILE A 354 -10.52 9.33 6.67
CA ILE A 354 -10.73 8.14 5.84
C ILE A 354 -11.08 8.53 4.40
N TRP A 355 -11.92 9.55 4.23
CA TRP A 355 -12.29 10.05 2.90
C TRP A 355 -11.07 10.57 2.13
N GLU A 356 -10.22 11.37 2.77
CA GLU A 356 -8.98 11.89 2.17
C GLU A 356 -8.02 10.76 1.80
N ASP A 357 -7.79 9.83 2.71
CA ASP A 357 -6.87 8.71 2.54
C ASP A 357 -7.33 7.78 1.40
N CYS A 358 -8.60 7.39 1.38
CA CYS A 358 -9.16 6.55 0.31
C CYS A 358 -9.16 7.27 -1.04
N ARG A 359 -9.36 8.61 -1.07
CA ARG A 359 -9.30 9.38 -2.31
C ARG A 359 -7.91 9.35 -2.93
N GLY A 360 -6.85 9.44 -2.11
CA GLY A 360 -5.46 9.27 -2.56
C GLY A 360 -5.24 7.90 -3.22
N ASN A 361 -5.83 6.86 -2.69
CA ASN A 361 -5.71 5.49 -3.18
C ASN A 361 -6.41 5.22 -4.54
N GLN A 362 -7.26 6.11 -5.04
CA GLN A 362 -7.76 6.05 -6.43
C GLN A 362 -6.67 6.43 -7.45
N ILE A 363 -5.61 7.11 -6.99
CA ILE A 363 -4.49 7.60 -7.81
C ILE A 363 -3.27 6.70 -7.67
N ALA A 364 -2.92 6.32 -6.45
CA ALA A 364 -1.76 5.48 -6.12
C ALA A 364 -1.86 4.07 -6.73
N GLU A 365 -0.73 3.39 -6.92
CA GLU A 365 -0.61 2.03 -7.48
C GLU A 365 -1.25 1.86 -8.87
N GLY A 366 -1.30 2.96 -9.62
CA GLY A 366 -1.98 3.08 -10.90
C GLY A 366 -3.41 3.62 -10.75
N THR A 367 -3.67 4.69 -11.48
CA THR A 367 -4.96 5.39 -11.45
C THR A 367 -6.14 4.50 -11.84
N ASP A 368 -7.34 4.93 -11.48
CA ASP A 368 -8.59 4.32 -11.91
C ASP A 368 -8.64 4.10 -13.44
N GLN A 369 -8.06 5.01 -14.22
CA GLN A 369 -7.99 4.95 -15.69
C GLN A 369 -6.99 3.89 -16.15
N ILE A 370 -5.86 3.74 -15.47
CA ILE A 370 -4.89 2.67 -15.75
C ILE A 370 -5.49 1.30 -15.47
N MET A 371 -6.34 1.17 -14.45
CA MET A 371 -7.05 -0.10 -14.21
C MET A 371 -7.98 -0.47 -15.37
N VAL A 372 -8.67 0.51 -15.96
CA VAL A 372 -9.47 0.30 -17.17
C VAL A 372 -8.59 -0.10 -18.36
N TYR A 373 -7.47 0.59 -18.55
CA TYR A 373 -6.49 0.27 -19.61
C TYR A 373 -5.96 -1.17 -19.51
N ILE A 374 -5.73 -1.66 -18.28
CA ILE A 374 -5.30 -3.05 -18.05
C ILE A 374 -6.45 -4.04 -18.24
N ALA A 375 -7.65 -3.72 -17.74
CA ALA A 375 -8.77 -4.66 -17.75
C ALA A 375 -9.41 -4.84 -19.14
N ALA A 376 -9.54 -3.77 -19.93
CA ALA A 376 -10.29 -3.80 -21.18
C ALA A 376 -9.81 -4.89 -22.17
N PRO A 377 -8.50 -5.01 -22.51
CA PRO A 377 -8.05 -6.08 -23.42
C PRO A 377 -8.25 -7.48 -22.83
N LEU A 378 -8.12 -7.65 -21.50
CA LEU A 378 -8.33 -8.94 -20.84
C LEU A 378 -9.82 -9.35 -20.85
N ILE A 379 -10.74 -8.38 -20.75
CA ILE A 379 -12.18 -8.61 -20.90
C ILE A 379 -12.48 -9.06 -22.34
N MET A 380 -11.94 -8.36 -23.35
CA MET A 380 -12.12 -8.76 -24.73
C MET A 380 -11.58 -10.16 -25.00
N GLU A 381 -10.39 -10.48 -24.47
CA GLU A 381 -9.85 -11.85 -24.59
C GLU A 381 -10.75 -12.89 -23.92
N LYS A 382 -11.33 -12.58 -22.74
CA LYS A 382 -12.19 -13.49 -21.99
C LYS A 382 -13.48 -13.84 -22.74
N TYR A 383 -14.12 -12.85 -23.39
CA TYR A 383 -15.46 -13.00 -23.98
C TYR A 383 -15.48 -13.11 -25.50
N CYS A 384 -14.36 -12.80 -26.18
CA CYS A 384 -14.24 -12.89 -27.65
C CYS A 384 -13.25 -13.98 -28.11
N LYS A 385 -12.90 -14.96 -27.25
CA LYS A 385 -12.17 -16.16 -27.72
C LYS A 385 -13.11 -16.97 -28.62
N ASN A 386 -12.78 -17.00 -29.93
CA ASN A 386 -13.33 -17.92 -30.90
C ASN A 386 -12.79 -19.33 -30.65
#